data_6a380c68409210428ea5ac854538f084
#
_entry.id   6a380c68409210428ea5ac854538f084
#
_cell.length_a   1.000
_cell.length_b   1.000
_cell.length_c   1.000
_cell.angle_alpha   90.00
_cell.angle_beta   90.00
_cell.angle_gamma   90.00
#
_symmetry.space_group_name_H-M   'P 1'
#
loop_
_entity.id
_entity.type
_entity.pdbx_description
1 polymer ?
#
loop_
_entity_poly.entity_id
_entity_poly.type
_entity_poly.pdbx_seq_one_letter_code
_entity_poly.pdbx_strand_id
1 'polypeptide(L)'
;MKLSLLKPLFIGIILLCLWQLIGVFGDFPHYIFPSPQAVWLKLTSHSELLWQHTQITLIEIGLGLLLGFIFGLSSALLLSFSPKTSSLLLPVLVISQAIPVFAIAPILVLWLGYGMPSKIVMAILIIYFPVTAACYDGLRNTPKAWLDLAKTFKLSSLRLLLTVRLPAALPAFASGFRIAVSVAPIGAVIGEWVGSSEGLGYLMIHANARMQVDLMFAALLILVAISLCLYFSIDWLLRRFIWHV
;
A
#
# COMPACT_ATOMS: atom_id res chain seq x y z
N MET A 1 -7.48 -25.84 -10.57
CA MET A 1 -8.07 -24.50 -10.35
C MET A 1 -9.10 -24.44 -9.22
N LYS A 2 -9.93 -25.46 -8.97
CA LYS A 2 -10.95 -25.43 -7.88
C LYS A 2 -10.38 -25.58 -6.45
N LEU A 3 -9.28 -26.31 -6.25
CA LEU A 3 -8.68 -26.51 -4.91
C LEU A 3 -7.95 -25.26 -4.36
N SER A 4 -7.49 -24.36 -5.21
CA SER A 4 -6.76 -23.15 -4.77
C SER A 4 -7.66 -22.07 -4.15
N LEU A 5 -8.94 -22.05 -4.52
CA LEU A 5 -9.93 -21.13 -3.96
C LEU A 5 -10.55 -21.63 -2.65
N LEU A 6 -10.52 -22.95 -2.41
CA LEU A 6 -11.05 -23.54 -1.17
C LEU A 6 -10.20 -23.20 0.06
N LYS A 7 -8.87 -23.07 -0.11
CA LYS A 7 -7.96 -22.76 1.00
C LYS A 7 -8.23 -21.39 1.63
N PRO A 8 -8.28 -20.27 0.89
CA PRO A 8 -8.56 -18.96 1.48
C PRO A 8 -9.99 -18.88 2.07
N LEU A 9 -10.97 -19.54 1.45
CA LEU A 9 -12.33 -19.61 1.99
C LEU A 9 -12.35 -20.35 3.34
N PHE A 10 -11.67 -21.47 3.43
CA PHE A 10 -11.55 -22.27 4.66
C PHE A 10 -10.85 -21.47 5.77
N ILE A 11 -9.76 -20.76 5.45
CA ILE A 11 -9.08 -19.86 6.40
C ILE A 11 -10.03 -18.76 6.87
N GLY A 12 -10.77 -18.13 5.96
CA GLY A 12 -11.76 -17.10 6.30
C GLY A 12 -12.84 -17.60 7.26
N ILE A 13 -13.36 -18.81 7.02
CA ILE A 13 -14.35 -19.45 7.91
C ILE A 13 -13.74 -19.73 9.28
N ILE A 14 -12.51 -20.26 9.35
CA ILE A 14 -11.82 -20.50 10.62
C ILE A 14 -11.66 -19.18 11.40
N LEU A 15 -11.23 -18.11 10.76
CA LEU A 15 -11.05 -16.81 11.40
C LEU A 15 -12.37 -16.25 11.91
N LEU A 16 -13.46 -16.38 11.17
CA LEU A 16 -14.80 -15.98 11.61
C LEU A 16 -15.29 -16.81 12.78
N CYS A 17 -15.07 -18.13 12.74
CA CYS A 17 -15.39 -19.02 13.87
C CYS A 17 -14.58 -18.67 15.12
N LEU A 18 -13.28 -18.42 14.97
CA LEU A 18 -12.42 -17.99 16.07
C LEU A 18 -12.89 -16.66 16.65
N TRP A 19 -13.23 -15.68 15.80
CA TRP A 19 -13.78 -14.41 16.25
C TRP A 19 -15.07 -14.61 17.06
N GLN A 20 -16.00 -15.42 16.54
CA GLN A 20 -17.24 -15.73 17.25
C GLN A 20 -16.99 -16.46 18.57
N LEU A 21 -16.09 -17.44 18.60
CA LEU A 21 -15.74 -18.19 19.82
C LEU A 21 -15.13 -17.27 20.89
N ILE A 22 -14.19 -16.40 20.50
CA ILE A 22 -13.58 -15.42 21.41
C ILE A 22 -14.66 -14.51 22.00
N GLY A 23 -15.62 -14.06 21.17
CA GLY A 23 -16.71 -13.20 21.62
C GLY A 23 -17.68 -13.90 22.59
N VAL A 24 -17.92 -15.20 22.41
CA VAL A 24 -18.85 -15.97 23.25
C VAL A 24 -18.19 -16.43 24.56
N PHE A 25 -16.96 -16.94 24.49
CA PHE A 25 -16.27 -17.51 25.64
C PHE A 25 -15.44 -16.51 26.45
N GLY A 26 -15.08 -15.37 25.82
CA GLY A 26 -14.22 -14.37 26.43
C GLY A 26 -14.95 -13.42 27.41
N ASP A 27 -16.28 -13.48 27.47
CA ASP A 27 -17.14 -12.61 28.30
C ASP A 27 -16.76 -11.10 28.22
N PHE A 28 -16.29 -10.71 27.00
CA PHE A 28 -15.88 -9.33 26.76
C PHE A 28 -17.09 -8.40 26.63
N PRO A 29 -17.07 -7.22 27.28
CA PRO A 29 -18.08 -6.20 27.03
C PRO A 29 -18.18 -5.88 25.54
N HIS A 30 -19.38 -5.66 25.03
CA HIS A 30 -19.67 -5.39 23.62
C HIS A 30 -18.88 -4.18 23.07
N TYR A 31 -18.57 -3.20 23.94
CA TYR A 31 -17.77 -2.02 23.58
C TYR A 31 -16.26 -2.28 23.52
N ILE A 32 -15.78 -3.48 23.85
CA ILE A 32 -14.38 -3.90 23.68
C ILE A 32 -14.25 -4.82 22.48
N PHE A 33 -15.12 -5.82 22.39
CA PHE A 33 -15.06 -6.83 21.34
C PHE A 33 -16.45 -7.14 20.78
N PRO A 34 -16.84 -6.51 19.67
CA PRO A 34 -18.15 -6.70 19.07
C PRO A 34 -18.28 -8.08 18.43
N SER A 35 -19.47 -8.65 18.46
CA SER A 35 -19.74 -9.90 17.76
C SER A 35 -19.76 -9.70 16.23
N PRO A 36 -19.41 -10.72 15.44
CA PRO A 36 -19.53 -10.66 13.97
C PRO A 36 -20.92 -10.25 13.50
N GLN A 37 -21.97 -10.66 14.22
CA GLN A 37 -23.36 -10.30 13.91
C GLN A 37 -23.63 -8.80 14.08
N ALA A 38 -23.12 -8.19 15.18
CA ALA A 38 -23.26 -6.75 15.40
C ALA A 38 -22.54 -5.94 14.33
N VAL A 39 -21.35 -6.36 13.95
CA VAL A 39 -20.58 -5.73 12.85
C VAL A 39 -21.31 -5.87 11.51
N TRP A 40 -21.87 -7.03 11.21
CA TRP A 40 -22.67 -7.24 9.98
C TRP A 40 -23.90 -6.34 9.96
N LEU A 41 -24.61 -6.22 11.10
CA LEU A 41 -25.75 -5.32 11.20
C LEU A 41 -25.35 -3.86 10.95
N LYS A 42 -24.18 -3.42 11.43
CA LYS A 42 -23.66 -2.07 11.16
C LYS A 42 -23.27 -1.88 9.70
N LEU A 43 -22.65 -2.87 9.06
CA LEU A 43 -22.36 -2.83 7.63
C LEU A 43 -23.61 -2.59 6.78
N THR A 44 -24.73 -3.19 7.15
CA THR A 44 -25.98 -3.05 6.41
C THR A 44 -26.77 -1.79 6.79
N SER A 45 -26.86 -1.46 8.07
CA SER A 45 -27.65 -0.31 8.54
C SER A 45 -26.98 1.05 8.32
N HIS A 46 -25.65 1.10 8.21
CA HIS A 46 -24.88 2.33 7.96
C HIS A 46 -24.15 2.29 6.62
N SER A 47 -24.68 1.54 5.64
CA SER A 47 -24.04 1.33 4.34
C SER A 47 -23.74 2.62 3.58
N GLU A 48 -24.65 3.60 3.63
CA GLU A 48 -24.47 4.91 2.98
C GLU A 48 -23.29 5.68 3.59
N LEU A 49 -23.23 5.78 4.92
CA LEU A 49 -22.14 6.42 5.63
C LEU A 49 -20.81 5.75 5.33
N LEU A 50 -20.76 4.42 5.41
CA LEU A 50 -19.57 3.64 5.13
C LEU A 50 -19.12 3.81 3.67
N TRP A 51 -20.06 3.89 2.73
CA TRP A 51 -19.75 4.10 1.32
C TRP A 51 -19.15 5.49 1.06
N GLN A 52 -19.71 6.55 1.63
CA GLN A 52 -19.17 7.91 1.53
C GLN A 52 -17.71 7.97 2.00
N HIS A 53 -17.42 7.43 3.18
CA HIS A 53 -16.04 7.37 3.70
C HIS A 53 -15.13 6.45 2.88
N THR A 54 -15.65 5.35 2.34
CA THR A 54 -14.92 4.43 1.48
C THR A 54 -14.42 5.10 0.20
N GLN A 55 -15.25 5.91 -0.45
CA GLN A 55 -14.87 6.63 -1.68
C GLN A 55 -13.66 7.54 -1.45
N ILE A 56 -13.63 8.26 -0.34
CA ILE A 56 -12.53 9.16 0.00
C ILE A 56 -11.24 8.36 0.20
N THR A 57 -11.27 7.31 1.01
CA THR A 57 -10.10 6.44 1.24
C THR A 57 -9.60 5.81 -0.07
N LEU A 58 -10.50 5.39 -0.97
CA LEU A 58 -10.12 4.83 -2.27
C LEU A 58 -9.41 5.86 -3.16
N ILE A 59 -9.88 7.11 -3.18
CA ILE A 59 -9.24 8.19 -3.92
C ILE A 59 -7.85 8.46 -3.36
N GLU A 60 -7.69 8.51 -2.05
CA GLU A 60 -6.40 8.72 -1.39
C GLU A 60 -5.41 7.60 -1.70
N ILE A 61 -5.83 6.34 -1.59
CA ILE A 61 -5.01 5.18 -1.95
C ILE A 61 -4.64 5.24 -3.44
N GLY A 62 -5.59 5.52 -4.32
CA GLY A 62 -5.37 5.58 -5.76
C GLY A 62 -4.37 6.67 -6.17
N LEU A 63 -4.56 7.88 -5.65
CA LEU A 63 -3.64 9.01 -5.91
C LEU A 63 -2.27 8.79 -5.27
N GLY A 64 -2.24 8.24 -4.03
CA GLY A 64 -1.00 7.88 -3.36
C GLY A 64 -0.20 6.84 -4.13
N LEU A 65 -0.85 5.78 -4.64
CA LEU A 65 -0.22 4.77 -5.47
C LEU A 65 0.29 5.34 -6.79
N LEU A 66 -0.52 6.12 -7.49
CA LEU A 66 -0.14 6.72 -8.77
C LEU A 66 1.08 7.65 -8.62
N LEU A 67 1.01 8.60 -7.70
CA LEU A 67 2.09 9.56 -7.48
C LEU A 67 3.32 8.93 -6.85
N GLY A 68 3.14 8.05 -5.85
CA GLY A 68 4.24 7.31 -5.23
C GLY A 68 4.97 6.43 -6.25
N PHE A 69 4.24 5.81 -7.18
CA PHE A 69 4.81 5.07 -8.30
C PHE A 69 5.62 5.98 -9.23
N ILE A 70 5.05 7.10 -9.69
CA ILE A 70 5.71 8.04 -10.61
C ILE A 70 7.00 8.57 -9.98
N PHE A 71 6.94 9.06 -8.75
CA PHE A 71 8.11 9.57 -8.04
C PHE A 71 9.13 8.48 -7.75
N GLY A 72 8.68 7.29 -7.32
CA GLY A 72 9.55 6.16 -7.02
C GLY A 72 10.31 5.67 -8.26
N LEU A 73 9.60 5.48 -9.37
CA LEU A 73 10.20 5.06 -10.63
C LEU A 73 11.18 6.11 -11.16
N SER A 74 10.78 7.39 -11.15
CA SER A 74 11.64 8.50 -11.60
C SER A 74 12.93 8.58 -10.78
N SER A 75 12.84 8.44 -9.47
CA SER A 75 14.00 8.43 -8.57
C SER A 75 14.90 7.22 -8.81
N ALA A 76 14.33 6.02 -9.01
CA ALA A 76 15.11 4.82 -9.32
C ALA A 76 15.88 4.96 -10.64
N LEU A 77 15.24 5.54 -11.66
CA LEU A 77 15.89 5.85 -12.93
C LEU A 77 17.03 6.84 -12.74
N LEU A 78 16.81 7.95 -12.03
CA LEU A 78 17.85 8.94 -11.73
C LEU A 78 19.05 8.32 -10.99
N LEU A 79 18.80 7.48 -10.00
CA LEU A 79 19.84 6.76 -9.26
C LEU A 79 20.64 5.81 -10.18
N SER A 80 20.01 5.24 -11.20
CA SER A 80 20.65 4.29 -12.12
C SER A 80 21.56 4.93 -13.15
N PHE A 81 21.46 6.25 -13.39
CA PHE A 81 22.25 6.95 -14.39
C PHE A 81 23.73 7.11 -14.01
N SER A 82 24.03 7.29 -12.71
CA SER A 82 25.39 7.54 -12.26
C SER A 82 25.70 6.90 -10.90
N PRO A 83 26.83 6.18 -10.77
CA PRO A 83 27.30 5.67 -9.49
C PRO A 83 27.51 6.78 -8.45
N LYS A 84 27.90 7.98 -8.88
CA LYS A 84 28.06 9.14 -8.00
C LYS A 84 26.71 9.60 -7.44
N THR A 85 25.69 9.67 -8.29
CA THR A 85 24.31 10.03 -7.87
C THR A 85 23.77 9.00 -6.88
N SER A 86 23.94 7.71 -7.14
CA SER A 86 23.47 6.67 -6.23
C SER A 86 24.21 6.68 -4.89
N SER A 87 25.53 6.87 -4.86
CA SER A 87 26.29 6.93 -3.62
C SER A 87 25.91 8.12 -2.72
N LEU A 88 25.44 9.22 -3.31
CA LEU A 88 25.00 10.41 -2.58
C LEU A 88 23.54 10.29 -2.11
N LEU A 89 22.64 9.86 -2.99
CA LEU A 89 21.19 9.89 -2.71
C LEU A 89 20.68 8.65 -1.99
N LEU A 90 21.32 7.49 -2.16
CA LEU A 90 20.88 6.25 -1.53
C LEU A 90 20.89 6.32 0.00
N PRO A 91 21.92 6.88 0.67
CA PRO A 91 21.88 7.10 2.11
C PRO A 91 20.73 7.99 2.56
N VAL A 92 20.41 9.04 1.79
CA VAL A 92 19.29 9.95 2.08
C VAL A 92 17.97 9.21 2.02
N LEU A 93 17.78 8.36 1.01
CA LEU A 93 16.59 7.51 0.89
C LEU A 93 16.46 6.53 2.06
N VAL A 94 17.54 5.91 2.47
CA VAL A 94 17.54 4.98 3.62
C VAL A 94 17.24 5.74 4.92
N ILE A 95 17.85 6.89 5.14
CA ILE A 95 17.60 7.74 6.32
C ILE A 95 16.16 8.21 6.36
N SER A 96 15.55 8.54 5.21
CA SER A 96 14.15 8.97 5.15
C SER A 96 13.17 7.92 5.69
N GLN A 97 13.52 6.64 5.63
CA GLN A 97 12.71 5.55 6.19
C GLN A 97 12.85 5.40 7.72
N ALA A 98 13.93 5.95 8.30
CA ALA A 98 14.09 5.94 9.74
C ALA A 98 13.12 6.90 10.45
N ILE A 99 12.55 7.85 9.71
CA ILE A 99 11.58 8.80 10.24
C ILE A 99 10.18 8.19 10.11
N PRO A 100 9.49 7.91 11.24
CA PRO A 100 8.14 7.37 11.18
C PRO A 100 7.19 8.37 10.51
N VAL A 101 6.50 7.95 9.45
CA VAL A 101 5.57 8.82 8.72
C VAL A 101 4.50 9.40 9.65
N PHE A 102 4.05 8.62 10.63
CA PHE A 102 3.09 9.07 11.64
C PHE A 102 3.62 10.28 12.46
N ALA A 103 4.93 10.33 12.73
CA ALA A 103 5.54 11.45 13.47
C ALA A 103 5.60 12.74 12.63
N ILE A 104 5.69 12.62 11.30
CA ILE A 104 5.69 13.78 10.39
C ILE A 104 4.26 14.25 10.07
N ALA A 105 3.25 13.40 10.26
CA ALA A 105 1.89 13.67 9.86
C ALA A 105 1.35 15.02 10.36
N PRO A 106 1.52 15.45 11.64
CA PRO A 106 1.08 16.77 12.10
C PRO A 106 1.78 17.92 11.37
N ILE A 107 3.05 17.76 11.01
CA ILE A 107 3.83 18.77 10.29
C ILE A 107 3.29 18.92 8.86
N LEU A 108 2.97 17.80 8.21
CA LEU A 108 2.38 17.82 6.87
C LEU A 108 1.00 18.49 6.86
N VAL A 109 0.20 18.26 7.89
CA VAL A 109 -1.09 18.94 8.05
C VAL A 109 -0.90 20.44 8.28
N LEU A 110 0.12 20.82 9.07
CA LEU A 110 0.44 22.24 9.30
C LEU A 110 0.87 22.95 8.00
N TRP A 111 1.66 22.29 7.15
CA TRP A 111 2.18 22.89 5.91
C TRP A 111 1.19 22.85 4.76
N LEU A 112 0.44 21.77 4.61
CA LEU A 112 -0.44 21.52 3.46
C LEU A 112 -1.93 21.74 3.78
N GLY A 113 -2.24 21.98 5.04
CA GLY A 113 -3.61 22.14 5.53
C GLY A 113 -4.31 20.80 5.78
N TYR A 114 -5.49 20.93 6.40
CA TYR A 114 -6.43 19.81 6.54
C TYR A 114 -7.02 19.47 5.17
N GLY A 115 -7.06 18.18 4.82
CA GLY A 115 -7.70 17.71 3.61
C GLY A 115 -6.82 16.80 2.74
N MET A 116 -7.17 16.70 1.48
CA MET A 116 -6.60 15.74 0.53
C MET A 116 -5.07 15.86 0.32
N PRO A 117 -4.45 17.06 0.21
CA PRO A 117 -3.01 17.16 -0.09
C PRO A 117 -2.12 16.52 0.97
N SER A 118 -2.36 16.78 2.25
CA SER A 118 -1.56 16.21 3.35
C SER A 118 -1.66 14.68 3.38
N LYS A 119 -2.84 14.13 3.15
CA LYS A 119 -3.11 12.69 3.13
C LYS A 119 -2.42 11.99 1.96
N ILE A 120 -2.50 12.57 0.76
CA ILE A 120 -1.81 12.05 -0.43
C ILE A 120 -0.29 12.03 -0.22
N VAL A 121 0.29 13.09 0.35
CA VAL A 121 1.73 13.14 0.61
C VAL A 121 2.14 12.07 1.62
N MET A 122 1.34 11.82 2.67
CA MET A 122 1.60 10.72 3.61
C MET A 122 1.56 9.35 2.92
N ALA A 123 0.57 9.11 2.06
CA ALA A 123 0.51 7.88 1.27
C ALA A 123 1.72 7.75 0.34
N ILE A 124 2.13 8.83 -0.35
CA ILE A 124 3.32 8.85 -1.21
C ILE A 124 4.57 8.48 -0.42
N LEU A 125 4.79 9.04 0.76
CA LEU A 125 5.99 8.77 1.57
C LEU A 125 6.13 7.28 1.93
N ILE A 126 5.01 6.59 2.20
CA ILE A 126 5.01 5.16 2.52
C ILE A 126 5.24 4.32 1.26
N ILE A 127 4.63 4.70 0.13
CA ILE A 127 4.68 3.95 -1.13
C ILE A 127 6.00 4.15 -1.87
N TYR A 128 6.56 5.34 -1.79
CA TYR A 128 7.72 5.79 -2.56
C TYR A 128 8.95 4.87 -2.41
N PHE A 129 9.29 4.53 -1.17
CA PHE A 129 10.52 3.77 -0.90
C PHE A 129 10.48 2.33 -1.46
N PRO A 130 9.45 1.50 -1.19
CA PRO A 130 9.37 0.16 -1.76
C PRO A 130 9.49 0.15 -3.28
N VAL A 131 8.87 1.12 -3.95
CA VAL A 131 8.93 1.25 -5.41
C VAL A 131 10.34 1.65 -5.85
N THR A 132 10.92 2.70 -5.22
CA THR A 132 12.24 3.20 -5.58
C THR A 132 13.32 2.16 -5.35
N ALA A 133 13.33 1.52 -4.18
CA ALA A 133 14.34 0.54 -3.80
C ALA A 133 14.30 -0.68 -4.73
N ALA A 134 13.12 -1.28 -4.91
CA ALA A 134 12.98 -2.46 -5.74
C ALA A 134 13.33 -2.19 -7.22
N CYS A 135 12.90 -1.04 -7.76
CA CYS A 135 13.21 -0.66 -9.13
C CYS A 135 14.71 -0.39 -9.30
N TYR A 136 15.33 0.34 -8.38
CA TYR A 136 16.77 0.61 -8.39
C TYR A 136 17.58 -0.68 -8.27
N ASP A 137 17.24 -1.57 -7.34
CA ASP A 137 17.91 -2.85 -7.17
C ASP A 137 17.77 -3.74 -8.41
N GLY A 138 16.60 -3.77 -9.01
CA GLY A 138 16.39 -4.48 -10.29
C GLY A 138 17.28 -3.95 -11.41
N LEU A 139 17.37 -2.63 -11.56
CA LEU A 139 18.24 -1.99 -12.55
C LEU A 139 19.73 -2.23 -12.29
N ARG A 140 20.15 -2.23 -11.03
CA ARG A 140 21.54 -2.45 -10.62
C ARG A 140 21.97 -3.91 -10.80
N ASN A 141 21.07 -4.85 -10.54
CA ASN A 141 21.36 -6.28 -10.57
C ASN A 141 21.17 -6.92 -11.96
N THR A 142 21.12 -6.11 -13.03
CA THR A 142 21.12 -6.63 -14.40
C THR A 142 22.32 -7.58 -14.61
N PRO A 143 22.13 -8.81 -15.14
CA PRO A 143 23.20 -9.78 -15.32
C PRO A 143 24.36 -9.23 -16.13
N LYS A 144 25.60 -9.41 -15.65
CA LYS A 144 26.81 -8.89 -16.30
C LYS A 144 26.94 -9.40 -17.74
N ALA A 145 26.58 -10.66 -17.99
CA ALA A 145 26.62 -11.24 -19.34
C ALA A 145 25.76 -10.46 -20.34
N TRP A 146 24.56 -9.96 -19.91
CA TRP A 146 23.71 -9.15 -20.78
C TRP A 146 24.29 -7.76 -21.02
N LEU A 147 24.96 -7.20 -20.01
CA LEU A 147 25.63 -5.90 -20.15
C LEU A 147 26.84 -5.99 -21.10
N ASP A 148 27.61 -7.09 -21.05
CA ASP A 148 28.77 -7.30 -21.90
C ASP A 148 28.33 -7.58 -23.34
N LEU A 149 27.26 -8.34 -23.54
CA LEU A 149 26.64 -8.51 -24.86
C LEU A 149 26.19 -7.16 -25.44
N ALA A 150 25.54 -6.34 -24.65
CA ALA A 150 25.10 -5.01 -25.07
C ALA A 150 26.25 -4.08 -25.46
N LYS A 151 27.41 -4.18 -24.79
CA LYS A 151 28.65 -3.47 -25.17
C LYS A 151 29.17 -3.92 -26.53
N THR A 152 29.13 -5.23 -26.81
CA THR A 152 29.54 -5.79 -28.12
C THR A 152 28.71 -5.18 -29.26
N PHE A 153 27.42 -4.96 -29.03
CA PHE A 153 26.52 -4.27 -29.97
C PHE A 153 26.64 -2.74 -29.94
N LYS A 154 27.56 -2.18 -29.15
CA LYS A 154 27.78 -0.72 -29.01
C LYS A 154 26.47 0.04 -28.73
N LEU A 155 25.60 -0.50 -27.88
CA LEU A 155 24.34 0.16 -27.52
C LEU A 155 24.62 1.49 -26.80
N SER A 156 23.86 2.53 -27.16
CA SER A 156 23.89 3.78 -26.41
C SER A 156 23.28 3.59 -25.00
N SER A 157 23.66 4.42 -24.05
CA SER A 157 23.19 4.32 -22.66
C SER A 157 21.65 4.27 -22.54
N LEU A 158 20.94 5.05 -23.33
CA LEU A 158 19.48 5.04 -23.35
C LEU A 158 18.91 3.74 -23.91
N ARG A 159 19.47 3.25 -25.02
CA ARG A 159 19.05 1.95 -25.59
C ARG A 159 19.36 0.81 -24.62
N LEU A 160 20.53 0.79 -23.99
CA LEU A 160 20.88 -0.18 -22.96
C LEU A 160 19.87 -0.16 -21.81
N LEU A 161 19.47 1.03 -21.33
CA LEU A 161 18.46 1.16 -20.29
C LEU A 161 17.12 0.58 -20.73
N LEU A 162 16.61 1.00 -21.87
CA LEU A 162 15.25 0.65 -22.32
C LEU A 162 15.12 -0.80 -22.79
N THR A 163 16.15 -1.36 -23.45
CA THR A 163 16.07 -2.70 -24.08
C THR A 163 16.64 -3.83 -23.25
N VAL A 164 17.50 -3.53 -22.27
CA VAL A 164 18.18 -4.55 -21.46
C VAL A 164 17.88 -4.39 -19.98
N ARG A 165 18.23 -3.22 -19.40
CA ARG A 165 18.17 -3.03 -17.93
C ARG A 165 16.74 -2.95 -17.41
N LEU A 166 15.87 -2.23 -18.11
CA LEU A 166 14.47 -2.04 -17.69
C LEU A 166 13.68 -3.35 -17.78
N PRO A 167 13.73 -4.13 -18.87
CA PRO A 167 13.13 -5.47 -18.91
C PRO A 167 13.69 -6.43 -17.85
N ALA A 168 15.02 -6.40 -17.60
CA ALA A 168 15.64 -7.21 -16.56
C ALA A 168 15.18 -6.83 -15.15
N ALA A 169 14.82 -5.56 -14.91
CA ALA A 169 14.37 -5.05 -13.63
C ALA A 169 12.87 -5.31 -13.37
N LEU A 170 12.06 -5.65 -14.38
CA LEU A 170 10.61 -5.82 -14.23
C LEU A 170 10.19 -6.79 -13.11
N PRO A 171 10.83 -7.96 -12.89
CA PRO A 171 10.45 -8.84 -11.80
C PRO A 171 10.67 -8.21 -10.42
N ALA A 172 11.80 -7.53 -10.21
CA ALA A 172 12.09 -6.83 -8.96
C ALA A 172 11.13 -5.66 -8.74
N PHE A 173 10.85 -4.90 -9.79
CA PHE A 173 9.86 -3.83 -9.80
C PHE A 173 8.47 -4.35 -9.42
N ALA A 174 8.01 -5.46 -10.02
CA ALA A 174 6.72 -6.06 -9.69
C ALA A 174 6.63 -6.48 -8.22
N SER A 175 7.72 -7.01 -7.65
CA SER A 175 7.80 -7.36 -6.23
C SER A 175 7.67 -6.11 -5.34
N GLY A 176 8.42 -5.06 -5.64
CA GLY A 176 8.33 -3.79 -4.91
C GLY A 176 6.96 -3.12 -5.02
N PHE A 177 6.34 -3.19 -6.20
CA PHE A 177 5.01 -2.63 -6.41
C PHE A 177 3.93 -3.40 -5.63
N ARG A 178 4.02 -4.74 -5.51
CA ARG A 178 3.14 -5.51 -4.62
C ARG A 178 3.25 -5.06 -3.16
N ILE A 179 4.48 -4.82 -2.68
CA ILE A 179 4.70 -4.31 -1.32
C ILE A 179 4.06 -2.92 -1.19
N ALA A 180 4.29 -2.03 -2.14
CA ALA A 180 3.71 -0.69 -2.14
C ALA A 180 2.18 -0.71 -2.07
N VAL A 181 1.53 -1.57 -2.88
CA VAL A 181 0.07 -1.75 -2.87
C VAL A 181 -0.44 -2.28 -1.53
N SER A 182 0.29 -3.21 -0.90
CA SER A 182 -0.13 -3.76 0.40
C SER A 182 -0.02 -2.77 1.55
N VAL A 183 0.88 -1.78 1.47
CA VAL A 183 1.06 -0.75 2.52
C VAL A 183 0.31 0.55 2.22
N ALA A 184 -0.18 0.74 1.00
CA ALA A 184 -0.88 1.96 0.59
C ALA A 184 -2.09 2.31 1.48
N PRO A 185 -2.96 1.36 1.89
CA PRO A 185 -4.06 1.64 2.80
C PRO A 185 -3.59 2.15 4.16
N ILE A 186 -2.41 1.73 4.64
CA ILE A 186 -1.83 2.23 5.89
C ILE A 186 -1.53 3.72 5.77
N GLY A 187 -0.98 4.14 4.63
CA GLY A 187 -0.69 5.54 4.35
C GLY A 187 -1.93 6.44 4.36
N ALA A 188 -3.00 5.99 3.71
CA ALA A 188 -4.27 6.69 3.71
C ALA A 188 -4.85 6.82 5.12
N VAL A 189 -4.92 5.72 5.88
CA VAL A 189 -5.46 5.70 7.25
C VAL A 189 -4.67 6.62 8.18
N ILE A 190 -3.34 6.61 8.12
CA ILE A 190 -2.50 7.52 8.94
C ILE A 190 -2.82 8.99 8.58
N GLY A 191 -2.97 9.29 7.31
CA GLY A 191 -3.36 10.61 6.84
C GLY A 191 -4.73 11.04 7.37
N GLU A 192 -5.69 10.13 7.32
CA GLU A 192 -7.04 10.36 7.80
C GLU A 192 -7.11 10.54 9.34
N TRP A 193 -6.25 9.85 10.09
CA TRP A 193 -6.20 9.96 11.55
C TRP A 193 -5.74 11.34 12.03
N VAL A 194 -4.85 12.00 11.29
CA VAL A 194 -4.22 13.24 11.75
C VAL A 194 -4.85 14.48 11.13
N GLY A 195 -5.30 14.40 9.88
CA GLY A 195 -5.66 15.60 9.14
C GLY A 195 -6.95 15.52 8.33
N SER A 196 -7.93 14.68 8.73
CA SER A 196 -9.16 14.52 7.96
C SER A 196 -10.44 14.79 8.73
N SER A 197 -11.50 15.11 7.99
CA SER A 197 -12.89 15.09 8.42
C SER A 197 -13.69 13.95 7.78
N GLU A 198 -13.04 13.14 6.91
CA GLU A 198 -13.67 12.12 6.09
C GLU A 198 -12.69 10.96 5.85
N GLY A 199 -13.21 9.80 5.46
CA GLY A 199 -12.46 8.58 5.20
C GLY A 199 -12.70 7.50 6.23
N LEU A 200 -12.34 6.24 5.91
CA LEU A 200 -12.58 5.09 6.78
C LEU A 200 -11.75 5.16 8.07
N GLY A 201 -10.49 5.63 8.00
CA GLY A 201 -9.64 5.82 9.19
C GLY A 201 -10.19 6.91 10.11
N TYR A 202 -10.66 8.03 9.54
CA TYR A 202 -11.37 9.05 10.30
C TYR A 202 -12.61 8.48 10.99
N LEU A 203 -13.44 7.72 10.25
CA LEU A 203 -14.64 7.09 10.82
C LEU A 203 -14.28 6.14 11.97
N MET A 204 -13.18 5.37 11.82
CA MET A 204 -12.70 4.46 12.87
C MET A 204 -12.35 5.19 14.17
N ILE A 205 -11.61 6.31 14.13
CA ILE A 205 -11.27 7.10 15.32
C ILE A 205 -12.53 7.68 15.96
N HIS A 206 -13.42 8.24 15.17
CA HIS A 206 -14.65 8.85 15.68
C HIS A 206 -15.64 7.83 16.24
N ALA A 207 -15.77 6.66 15.59
CA ALA A 207 -16.56 5.56 16.13
C ALA A 207 -15.99 5.04 17.45
N ASN A 208 -14.66 4.92 17.56
CA ASN A 208 -13.98 4.54 18.80
C ASN A 208 -14.23 5.55 19.93
N ALA A 209 -14.07 6.83 19.65
CA ALA A 209 -14.31 7.90 20.62
C ALA A 209 -15.76 7.93 21.16
N ARG A 210 -16.72 7.44 20.34
CA ARG A 210 -18.14 7.33 20.71
C ARG A 210 -18.52 5.96 21.26
N MET A 211 -17.55 5.07 21.50
CA MET A 211 -17.76 3.68 21.93
C MET A 211 -18.61 2.85 20.96
N GLN A 212 -18.66 3.25 19.69
CA GLN A 212 -19.34 2.52 18.61
C GLN A 212 -18.37 1.53 17.94
N VAL A 213 -17.87 0.59 18.72
CA VAL A 213 -16.80 -0.32 18.30
C VAL A 213 -17.26 -1.25 17.17
N ASP A 214 -18.54 -1.58 17.13
CA ASP A 214 -19.17 -2.31 16.01
C ASP A 214 -19.05 -1.57 14.67
N LEU A 215 -19.23 -0.24 14.66
CA LEU A 215 -19.04 0.59 13.46
C LEU A 215 -17.55 0.73 13.11
N MET A 216 -16.66 0.84 14.08
CA MET A 216 -15.21 0.85 13.89
C MET A 216 -14.75 -0.45 13.21
N PHE A 217 -15.22 -1.60 13.69
CA PHE A 217 -14.91 -2.90 13.08
C PHE A 217 -15.52 -3.05 11.68
N ALA A 218 -16.71 -2.50 11.43
CA ALA A 218 -17.31 -2.46 10.10
C ALA A 218 -16.43 -1.68 9.10
N ALA A 219 -15.94 -0.51 9.49
CA ALA A 219 -15.01 0.28 8.68
C ALA A 219 -13.68 -0.46 8.46
N LEU A 220 -13.14 -1.13 9.49
CA LEU A 220 -11.93 -1.95 9.39
C LEU A 220 -12.10 -3.11 8.40
N LEU A 221 -13.23 -3.82 8.43
CA LEU A 221 -13.50 -4.91 7.49
C LEU A 221 -13.55 -4.43 6.05
N ILE A 222 -14.16 -3.26 5.79
CA ILE A 222 -14.16 -2.65 4.45
C ILE A 222 -12.73 -2.33 4.03
N LEU A 223 -11.93 -1.74 4.90
CA LEU A 223 -10.53 -1.41 4.61
C LEU A 223 -9.70 -2.67 4.29
N VAL A 224 -9.89 -3.75 5.04
CA VAL A 224 -9.26 -5.06 4.77
C VAL A 224 -9.71 -5.60 3.42
N ALA A 225 -11.00 -5.52 3.10
CA ALA A 225 -11.53 -5.96 1.81
C ALA A 225 -10.92 -5.16 0.64
N ILE A 226 -10.82 -3.83 0.77
CA ILE A 226 -10.15 -2.96 -0.21
C ILE A 226 -8.69 -3.37 -0.39
N SER A 227 -7.97 -3.56 0.71
CA SER A 227 -6.54 -3.94 0.69
C SER A 227 -6.32 -5.27 -0.04
N LEU A 228 -7.14 -6.27 0.27
CA LEU A 228 -7.08 -7.58 -0.38
C LEU A 228 -7.46 -7.51 -1.86
N CYS A 229 -8.53 -6.79 -2.20
CA CYS A 229 -8.95 -6.59 -3.59
C CYS A 229 -7.86 -5.89 -4.41
N LEU A 230 -7.25 -4.83 -3.87
CA LEU A 230 -6.15 -4.14 -4.52
C LEU A 230 -4.94 -5.05 -4.72
N TYR A 231 -4.52 -5.76 -3.67
CA TYR A 231 -3.37 -6.67 -3.74
C TYR A 231 -3.57 -7.75 -4.80
N PHE A 232 -4.69 -8.47 -4.74
CA PHE A 232 -4.95 -9.56 -5.69
C PHE A 232 -5.16 -9.06 -7.13
N SER A 233 -5.80 -7.90 -7.31
CA SER A 233 -5.99 -7.31 -8.63
C SER A 233 -4.65 -6.92 -9.26
N ILE A 234 -3.78 -6.28 -8.51
CA ILE A 234 -2.46 -5.88 -8.98
C ILE A 234 -1.56 -7.12 -9.17
N ASP A 235 -1.56 -8.10 -8.26
CA ASP A 235 -0.79 -9.34 -8.43
C ASP A 235 -1.23 -10.10 -9.70
N TRP A 236 -2.52 -10.21 -9.95
CA TRP A 236 -3.05 -10.79 -11.18
C TRP A 236 -2.60 -10.02 -12.42
N LEU A 237 -2.68 -8.68 -12.38
CA LEU A 237 -2.25 -7.81 -13.47
C LEU A 237 -0.74 -7.99 -13.76
N LEU A 238 0.08 -7.94 -12.72
CA LEU A 238 1.53 -8.10 -12.84
C LEU A 238 1.91 -9.46 -13.42
N ARG A 239 1.29 -10.55 -12.96
CA ARG A 239 1.50 -11.91 -13.51
C ARG A 239 1.06 -12.03 -14.97
N ARG A 240 0.07 -11.26 -15.39
CA ARG A 240 -0.39 -11.27 -16.77
C ARG A 240 0.59 -10.59 -17.73
N PHE A 241 1.26 -9.51 -17.28
CA PHE A 241 2.14 -8.69 -18.12
C PHE A 241 3.63 -9.01 -17.95
N ILE A 242 4.03 -9.60 -16.83
CA ILE A 242 5.45 -9.88 -16.54
C ILE A 242 5.64 -11.40 -16.50
N TRP A 243 6.26 -11.95 -17.54
CA TRP A 243 6.41 -13.39 -17.79
C TRP A 243 7.23 -14.17 -16.73
N HIS A 244 7.90 -13.51 -15.79
CA HIS A 244 8.83 -14.13 -14.83
C HIS A 244 8.55 -13.77 -13.38
N VAL A 245 7.31 -13.44 -13.04
CA VAL A 245 6.92 -13.06 -11.66
C VAL A 245 6.16 -14.19 -10.98
#